data_72ccf7efb3253d2c1bd6d2eb9a4175cc
#
_entry.id   72ccf7efb3253d2c1bd6d2eb9a4175cc
#
_cell.length_a   1.000
_cell.length_b   1.000
_cell.length_c   1.000
_cell.angle_alpha   90.00
_cell.angle_beta   90.00
_cell.angle_gamma   90.00
#
_symmetry.space_group_name_H-M   'P 1'
#
loop_
_entity.id
_entity.type
_entity.pdbx_description
1 polymer ?
#
loop_
_entity_poly.entity_id
_entity_poly.type
_entity_poly.pdbx_seq_one_letter_code
_entity_poly.pdbx_strand_id
1 'polypeptide(L)'
;MLISFLSQHDKNFKDPTKIFFSEHHLSHAASAFYPSPFEEAVILTLDGVGEWATSTLAIGKNEKISMIKEIHFPHSIGLLYSAFTYYTGFKVNSGEYKVMGLAPYGKPKYTDKIIEELIHLKDDGSFRLNMKYFNFATGLTMTNEKFSKLFGQKVRDPNKELLTQFHMDVASSIQGVIEDIVLKLVSNVQKETEIKNLCLAGGVALNCVANGKIVKNKIFENVWIQPASGDAGGSLGAALGYWHQEISQPRQIIKSNDSMNGSYLGPKFNENDIEKSLIKLGAKFHKYDDKILTDKVANELKEGKIVGWFQGRMEFGPRALGCRSIIADPRSEKMQKNLNLKIKFRESFRPFAPSILRDDLNDWFELNCDSPYMLLCADVKENIQIKENEKAKELFGIERLNLKRSSIPAVTHVDYSARIQTVHKDTNPKYYELLEKFKSLTKCPILVNTSFNIRGEPIVCSIADAFKCFMGTELDILVCENFILQKKEQDKNLLNNYKSQIELD
;
A
#
# COMPACT_ATOMS: atom_id res chain seq x y z
N MET A 1 -1.21 33.77 -1.01
CA MET A 1 -1.13 32.69 -1.98
C MET A 1 -2.40 31.82 -1.97
N LEU A 2 -2.76 31.13 -0.87
CA LEU A 2 -3.95 30.25 -0.78
C LEU A 2 -5.26 31.01 -1.12
N ILE A 3 -5.49 32.16 -0.52
CA ILE A 3 -6.68 33.00 -0.79
C ILE A 3 -6.76 33.37 -2.27
N SER A 4 -5.65 33.81 -2.87
CA SER A 4 -5.60 34.18 -4.29
C SER A 4 -5.91 32.99 -5.18
N PHE A 5 -5.40 31.79 -4.84
CA PHE A 5 -5.69 30.56 -5.57
C PHE A 5 -7.17 30.18 -5.47
N LEU A 6 -7.74 30.16 -4.26
CA LEU A 6 -9.16 29.84 -4.04
C LEU A 6 -10.09 30.80 -4.77
N SER A 7 -9.80 32.11 -4.72
CA SER A 7 -10.61 33.15 -5.44
C SER A 7 -10.55 33.01 -6.96
N GLN A 8 -9.49 32.43 -7.53
CA GLN A 8 -9.39 32.13 -8.97
C GLN A 8 -10.26 30.94 -9.37
N HIS A 9 -10.44 29.94 -8.50
CA HIS A 9 -11.19 28.72 -8.77
C HIS A 9 -12.66 28.81 -8.36
N ASP A 10 -12.96 29.57 -7.31
CA ASP A 10 -14.33 29.87 -6.88
C ASP A 10 -14.54 31.42 -6.77
N LYS A 11 -15.27 31.98 -7.74
CA LYS A 11 -15.61 33.42 -7.78
C LYS A 11 -16.45 33.85 -6.58
N ASN A 12 -17.09 32.94 -5.87
CA ASN A 12 -17.88 33.20 -4.68
C ASN A 12 -17.05 33.22 -3.41
N PHE A 13 -15.82 32.74 -3.47
CA PHE A 13 -14.90 32.75 -2.33
C PHE A 13 -14.31 34.16 -2.16
N LYS A 14 -14.87 34.91 -1.20
CA LYS A 14 -14.47 36.30 -0.90
C LYS A 14 -14.03 36.53 0.54
N ASP A 15 -14.25 35.54 1.39
CA ASP A 15 -14.07 35.68 2.83
C ASP A 15 -12.95 34.76 3.34
N PRO A 16 -11.76 35.30 3.63
CA PRO A 16 -10.64 34.52 4.15
C PRO A 16 -10.89 33.95 5.56
N THR A 17 -11.85 34.46 6.32
CA THR A 17 -12.21 33.94 7.64
C THR A 17 -12.91 32.56 7.56
N LYS A 18 -13.31 32.12 6.37
CA LYS A 18 -13.87 30.80 6.10
C LYS A 18 -12.79 29.75 5.86
N ILE A 19 -11.51 30.07 6.01
CA ILE A 19 -10.42 29.10 5.93
C ILE A 19 -10.10 28.63 7.35
N PHE A 20 -10.25 27.34 7.59
CA PHE A 20 -9.90 26.68 8.84
C PHE A 20 -8.68 25.80 8.63
N PHE A 21 -7.83 25.72 9.64
CA PHE A 21 -6.65 24.87 9.65
C PHE A 21 -6.83 23.79 10.69
N SER A 22 -6.46 22.56 10.35
CA SER A 22 -6.43 21.43 11.26
C SER A 22 -4.98 20.99 11.43
N GLU A 23 -4.60 20.64 12.65
CA GLU A 23 -3.30 20.06 12.94
C GLU A 23 -3.09 18.75 12.18
N HIS A 24 -1.86 18.48 11.75
CA HIS A 24 -1.52 17.33 10.90
C HIS A 24 -1.93 16.01 11.54
N HIS A 25 -1.49 15.74 12.78
CA HIS A 25 -1.82 14.49 13.45
C HIS A 25 -3.28 14.37 13.87
N LEU A 26 -3.96 15.50 14.15
CA LEU A 26 -5.41 15.50 14.32
C LEU A 26 -6.12 15.13 13.01
N SER A 27 -5.62 15.62 11.87
CA SER A 27 -6.15 15.24 10.55
C SER A 27 -5.95 13.75 10.28
N HIS A 28 -4.79 13.19 10.59
CA HIS A 28 -4.57 11.74 10.52
C HIS A 28 -5.53 10.97 11.43
N ALA A 29 -5.67 11.37 12.68
CA ALA A 29 -6.56 10.72 13.63
C ALA A 29 -8.03 10.78 13.17
N ALA A 30 -8.49 11.93 12.71
CA ALA A 30 -9.82 12.13 12.16
C ALA A 30 -10.07 11.28 10.90
N SER A 31 -9.08 11.19 10.01
CA SER A 31 -9.15 10.35 8.79
C SER A 31 -9.32 8.87 9.12
N ALA A 32 -8.77 8.40 10.23
CA ALA A 32 -8.90 7.02 10.66
C ALA A 32 -10.17 6.79 11.48
N PHE A 33 -10.47 7.63 12.44
CA PHE A 33 -11.55 7.37 13.38
C PHE A 33 -12.94 7.55 12.77
N TYR A 34 -13.18 8.68 12.11
CA TYR A 34 -14.54 9.00 11.65
C TYR A 34 -15.09 8.05 10.58
N PRO A 35 -14.30 7.57 9.60
CA PRO A 35 -14.78 6.57 8.66
C PRO A 35 -14.87 5.16 9.23
N SER A 36 -14.19 4.86 10.36
CA SER A 36 -14.18 3.52 10.94
C SER A 36 -15.57 3.09 11.43
N PRO A 37 -15.84 1.79 11.58
CA PRO A 37 -17.11 1.29 12.11
C PRO A 37 -17.22 1.37 13.64
N PHE A 38 -16.26 2.03 14.33
CA PHE A 38 -16.16 2.00 15.79
C PHE A 38 -16.78 3.24 16.43
N GLU A 39 -17.58 3.02 17.47
CA GLU A 39 -18.12 4.07 18.31
C GLU A 39 -17.07 4.65 19.26
N GLU A 40 -16.17 3.79 19.73
CA GLU A 40 -15.03 4.12 20.57
C GLU A 40 -13.79 3.36 20.08
N ALA A 41 -12.66 4.05 19.96
CA ALA A 41 -11.40 3.44 19.55
C ALA A 41 -10.18 4.19 20.12
N VAL A 42 -9.10 3.46 20.35
CA VAL A 42 -7.76 4.03 20.39
C VAL A 42 -7.37 4.44 18.97
N ILE A 43 -6.75 5.60 18.81
CA ILE A 43 -6.23 6.07 17.56
C ILE A 43 -4.72 6.29 17.71
N LEU A 44 -3.94 5.55 16.93
CA LEU A 44 -2.49 5.69 16.90
C LEU A 44 -2.09 6.22 15.53
N THR A 45 -1.47 7.40 15.51
CA THR A 45 -0.91 7.97 14.29
C THR A 45 0.61 7.86 14.33
N LEU A 46 1.20 7.26 13.32
CA LEU A 46 2.64 7.02 13.21
C LEU A 46 3.12 7.55 11.85
N ASP A 47 3.94 8.59 11.88
CA ASP A 47 4.31 9.30 10.66
C ASP A 47 5.80 9.68 10.60
N GLY A 48 6.19 10.38 9.54
CA GLY A 48 7.49 11.02 9.44
C GLY A 48 7.56 12.20 10.39
N VAL A 49 6.88 13.26 10.07
CA VAL A 49 6.71 14.47 10.89
C VAL A 49 5.53 15.30 10.38
N GLY A 50 4.65 15.75 11.30
CA GLY A 50 3.65 16.78 11.04
C GLY A 50 3.94 17.93 12.00
N GLU A 51 3.84 19.17 11.62
CA GLU A 51 4.35 20.33 12.38
C GLU A 51 5.51 19.98 13.36
N TRP A 52 5.18 19.39 14.52
CA TRP A 52 6.15 18.91 15.53
C TRP A 52 5.95 17.45 15.95
N ALA A 53 4.71 16.96 15.94
CA ALA A 53 4.42 15.59 16.31
C ALA A 53 4.90 14.62 15.22
N THR A 54 5.35 13.44 15.63
CA THR A 54 5.78 12.33 14.77
C THR A 54 4.98 11.06 15.04
N SER A 55 4.46 10.95 16.26
CA SER A 55 3.57 9.88 16.67
C SER A 55 2.59 10.44 17.71
N THR A 56 1.32 10.09 17.61
CA THR A 56 0.32 10.51 18.59
C THR A 56 -0.58 9.37 19.00
N LEU A 57 -0.99 9.40 20.25
CA LEU A 57 -2.03 8.58 20.83
C LEU A 57 -3.25 9.45 21.10
N ALA A 58 -4.38 9.07 20.56
CA ALA A 58 -5.66 9.70 20.84
C ALA A 58 -6.74 8.65 21.20
N ILE A 59 -7.81 9.11 21.82
CA ILE A 59 -9.04 8.34 22.04
C ILE A 59 -10.16 9.03 21.28
N GLY A 60 -10.80 8.28 20.38
CA GLY A 60 -12.03 8.67 19.71
C GLY A 60 -13.24 8.06 20.40
N LYS A 61 -14.25 8.89 20.68
CA LYS A 61 -15.54 8.44 21.23
C LYS A 61 -16.66 9.30 20.68
N ASN A 62 -17.62 8.66 20.00
CA ASN A 62 -18.70 9.35 19.27
C ASN A 62 -18.13 10.39 18.26
N GLU A 63 -18.38 11.67 18.47
CA GLU A 63 -17.90 12.77 17.63
C GLU A 63 -16.56 13.36 18.09
N LYS A 64 -16.06 12.97 19.27
CA LYS A 64 -14.90 13.61 19.90
C LYS A 64 -13.64 12.77 19.74
N ILE A 65 -12.56 13.42 19.32
CA ILE A 65 -11.19 12.91 19.40
C ILE A 65 -10.44 13.70 20.45
N SER A 66 -9.81 13.00 21.41
CA SER A 66 -8.99 13.60 22.47
C SER A 66 -7.56 13.13 22.30
N MET A 67 -6.64 14.03 22.02
CA MET A 67 -5.20 13.75 21.95
C MET A 67 -4.68 13.54 23.37
N ILE A 68 -3.95 12.45 23.60
CA ILE A 68 -3.52 12.00 24.93
C ILE A 68 -2.01 12.08 25.13
N LYS A 69 -1.23 11.57 24.17
CA LYS A 69 0.24 11.54 24.22
C LYS A 69 0.83 11.83 22.86
N GLU A 70 2.03 12.40 22.83
CA GLU A 70 2.76 12.71 21.61
C GLU A 70 4.25 12.41 21.74
N ILE A 71 4.87 12.03 20.64
CA ILE A 71 6.32 12.03 20.44
C ILE A 71 6.62 13.09 19.39
N HIS A 72 7.62 13.94 19.67
CA HIS A 72 7.93 15.07 18.82
C HIS A 72 9.23 14.87 18.03
N PHE A 73 9.34 15.59 16.92
CA PHE A 73 10.57 15.75 16.16
C PHE A 73 11.73 16.15 17.09
N PRO A 74 12.94 15.59 16.90
CA PRO A 74 13.38 14.75 15.79
C PRO A 74 13.18 13.24 15.99
N HIS A 75 12.47 12.82 17.04
CA HIS A 75 12.28 11.43 17.41
C HIS A 75 11.09 10.85 16.62
N SER A 76 11.36 10.15 15.53
CA SER A 76 10.36 9.61 14.61
C SER A 76 10.74 8.21 14.14
N ILE A 77 9.81 7.25 14.23
CA ILE A 77 10.01 5.92 13.64
C ILE A 77 9.88 5.96 12.11
N GLY A 78 9.08 6.87 11.57
CA GLY A 78 8.98 7.08 10.13
C GLY A 78 10.31 7.61 9.56
N LEU A 79 10.90 8.65 10.19
CA LEU A 79 12.21 9.15 9.76
C LEU A 79 13.34 8.16 10.02
N LEU A 80 13.26 7.33 11.07
CA LEU A 80 14.18 6.23 11.28
C LEU A 80 14.13 5.25 10.11
N TYR A 81 12.93 4.82 9.71
CA TYR A 81 12.76 3.93 8.56
C TYR A 81 13.25 4.57 7.25
N SER A 82 12.95 5.85 7.04
CA SER A 82 13.42 6.63 5.90
C SER A 82 14.94 6.79 5.87
N ALA A 83 15.60 6.86 7.04
CA ALA A 83 17.06 6.87 7.12
C ALA A 83 17.68 5.57 6.59
N PHE A 84 17.08 4.43 6.89
CA PHE A 84 17.48 3.13 6.34
C PHE A 84 17.10 2.97 4.87
N THR A 85 15.98 3.56 4.45
CA THR A 85 15.59 3.66 3.03
C THR A 85 16.67 4.39 2.23
N TYR A 86 17.10 5.55 2.72
CA TYR A 86 18.20 6.31 2.15
C TYR A 86 19.51 5.51 2.16
N TYR A 87 19.85 4.87 3.29
CA TYR A 87 21.08 4.12 3.46
C TYR A 87 21.21 2.95 2.48
N THR A 88 20.10 2.27 2.21
CA THR A 88 20.03 1.19 1.21
C THR A 88 19.94 1.70 -0.24
N GLY A 89 20.03 3.02 -0.46
CA GLY A 89 20.06 3.66 -1.78
C GLY A 89 18.69 3.77 -2.44
N PHE A 90 17.61 3.75 -1.66
CA PHE A 90 16.26 4.01 -2.18
C PHE A 90 15.87 5.47 -1.90
N LYS A 91 14.98 5.99 -2.75
CA LYS A 91 14.46 7.36 -2.62
C LYS A 91 13.53 7.46 -1.42
N VAL A 92 13.80 8.38 -0.51
CA VAL A 92 12.96 8.68 0.66
C VAL A 92 11.58 9.17 0.21
N ASN A 93 10.55 8.88 1.00
CA ASN A 93 9.11 9.14 0.75
C ASN A 93 8.50 8.35 -0.42
N SER A 94 9.29 7.51 -1.10
CA SER A 94 8.79 6.66 -2.18
C SER A 94 9.45 5.29 -2.23
N GLY A 95 10.42 5.00 -1.38
CA GLY A 95 11.19 3.76 -1.35
C GLY A 95 11.04 2.91 -0.10
N GLU A 96 10.31 3.37 0.91
CA GLU A 96 10.10 2.67 2.19
C GLU A 96 9.51 1.27 1.96
N TYR A 97 8.54 1.14 1.05
CA TYR A 97 7.96 -0.15 0.69
C TYR A 97 8.95 -1.09 -0.03
N LYS A 98 10.05 -0.54 -0.61
CA LYS A 98 11.13 -1.36 -1.21
C LYS A 98 11.98 -2.00 -0.10
N VAL A 99 12.28 -1.26 0.98
CA VAL A 99 12.94 -1.80 2.17
C VAL A 99 12.10 -2.90 2.81
N MET A 100 10.79 -2.65 2.99
CA MET A 100 9.85 -3.66 3.51
C MET A 100 9.82 -4.93 2.64
N GLY A 101 9.80 -4.78 1.30
CA GLY A 101 9.83 -5.91 0.37
C GLY A 101 11.20 -6.60 0.26
N LEU A 102 12.29 -5.93 0.64
CA LEU A 102 13.65 -6.49 0.65
C LEU A 102 13.94 -7.26 1.95
N ALA A 103 13.30 -6.90 3.05
CA ALA A 103 13.55 -7.44 4.38
C ALA A 103 13.50 -8.97 4.46
N PRO A 104 12.54 -9.69 3.85
CA PRO A 104 12.48 -11.15 3.90
C PRO A 104 13.64 -11.89 3.21
N TYR A 105 14.44 -11.21 2.39
CA TYR A 105 15.64 -11.77 1.76
C TYR A 105 16.87 -11.74 2.67
N GLY A 106 16.81 -10.98 3.77
CA GLY A 106 17.91 -10.82 4.72
C GLY A 106 17.72 -11.60 6.01
N LYS A 107 18.74 -11.52 6.86
CA LYS A 107 18.72 -11.95 8.26
C LYS A 107 18.81 -10.73 9.17
N PRO A 108 18.14 -10.67 10.32
CA PRO A 108 18.12 -9.49 11.20
C PRO A 108 19.40 -9.36 12.03
N LYS A 109 20.57 -9.34 11.39
CA LYS A 109 21.90 -9.34 12.03
C LYS A 109 22.25 -8.06 12.77
N TYR A 110 21.58 -6.96 12.46
CA TYR A 110 21.91 -5.63 12.99
C TYR A 110 20.85 -5.12 13.96
N THR A 111 19.88 -5.95 14.38
CA THR A 111 18.77 -5.55 15.25
C THR A 111 19.29 -4.99 16.58
N ASP A 112 20.16 -5.74 17.28
CA ASP A 112 20.71 -5.31 18.58
C ASP A 112 21.50 -4.01 18.42
N LYS A 113 22.34 -3.91 17.38
CA LYS A 113 23.12 -2.71 17.08
C LYS A 113 22.22 -1.49 16.82
N ILE A 114 21.09 -1.64 16.15
CA ILE A 114 20.11 -0.57 15.92
C ILE A 114 19.50 -0.13 17.25
N ILE A 115 19.08 -1.07 18.09
CA ILE A 115 18.45 -0.79 19.37
C ILE A 115 19.46 -0.14 20.34
N GLU A 116 20.66 -0.64 20.42
CA GLU A 116 21.68 -0.16 21.38
C GLU A 116 22.26 1.20 20.98
N GLU A 117 22.50 1.44 19.69
CA GLU A 117 23.25 2.63 19.22
C GLU A 117 22.36 3.75 18.67
N LEU A 118 21.27 3.39 17.96
CA LEU A 118 20.48 4.38 17.22
C LEU A 118 19.21 4.82 17.95
N ILE A 119 18.69 4.01 18.87
CA ILE A 119 17.41 4.26 19.52
C ILE A 119 17.45 3.92 21.01
N HIS A 120 16.90 4.80 21.82
CA HIS A 120 16.61 4.51 23.21
C HIS A 120 15.14 4.11 23.30
N LEU A 121 14.87 2.81 23.32
CA LEU A 121 13.53 2.22 23.37
C LEU A 121 13.18 1.83 24.81
N LYS A 122 12.01 2.27 25.29
CA LYS A 122 11.46 1.89 26.59
C LYS A 122 10.49 0.71 26.47
N ASP A 123 10.15 0.12 27.61
CA ASP A 123 9.23 -1.03 27.70
C ASP A 123 7.81 -0.70 27.21
N ASP A 124 7.37 0.55 27.39
CA ASP A 124 6.08 1.05 26.93
C ASP A 124 6.04 1.32 25.40
N GLY A 125 7.16 1.11 24.71
CA GLY A 125 7.30 1.36 23.28
C GLY A 125 7.67 2.81 22.96
N SER A 126 7.67 3.73 23.92
CA SER A 126 8.15 5.09 23.69
C SER A 126 9.66 5.09 23.43
N PHE A 127 10.13 6.02 22.62
CA PHE A 127 11.51 5.98 22.13
C PHE A 127 12.10 7.37 21.94
N ARG A 128 13.44 7.41 21.89
CA ARG A 128 14.21 8.56 21.44
C ARG A 128 15.31 8.10 20.49
N LEU A 129 15.51 8.82 19.37
CA LEU A 129 16.62 8.57 18.46
C LEU A 129 17.89 9.20 18.98
N ASN A 130 19.01 8.50 18.81
CA ASN A 130 20.34 9.05 19.05
C ASN A 130 20.78 9.89 17.84
N MET A 131 20.51 11.18 17.90
CA MET A 131 20.75 12.12 16.81
C MET A 131 22.21 12.26 16.37
N LYS A 132 23.16 11.66 17.10
CA LYS A 132 24.58 11.58 16.72
C LYS A 132 24.79 10.95 15.35
N TYR A 133 23.90 10.07 14.90
CA TYR A 133 24.01 9.28 13.66
C TYR A 133 23.18 9.82 12.50
N PHE A 134 22.25 10.71 12.77
CA PHE A 134 21.30 11.23 11.78
C PHE A 134 21.64 12.66 11.39
N ASN A 135 21.28 13.01 10.16
CA ASN A 135 21.56 14.33 9.59
C ASN A 135 20.28 15.05 9.13
N PHE A 136 19.13 14.39 9.15
CA PHE A 136 17.88 14.92 8.61
C PHE A 136 17.32 16.12 9.37
N ALA A 137 17.79 16.37 10.62
CA ALA A 137 17.33 17.51 11.40
C ALA A 137 17.94 18.86 10.92
N THR A 138 19.15 18.83 10.38
CA THR A 138 19.91 20.06 10.05
C THR A 138 20.66 19.98 8.72
N GLY A 139 20.67 18.84 8.06
CA GLY A 139 21.41 18.59 6.82
C GLY A 139 20.53 18.19 5.64
N LEU A 140 21.17 17.90 4.52
CA LEU A 140 20.51 17.50 3.26
C LEU A 140 20.51 15.99 3.03
N THR A 141 21.01 15.20 3.98
CA THR A 141 21.07 13.74 3.94
C THR A 141 20.36 13.16 5.16
N MET A 142 19.89 11.91 5.07
CA MET A 142 19.23 11.27 6.20
C MET A 142 20.21 10.79 7.27
N THR A 143 21.39 10.32 6.85
CA THR A 143 22.44 9.76 7.73
C THR A 143 23.77 10.47 7.52
N ASN A 144 24.71 10.30 8.45
CA ASN A 144 26.05 10.86 8.39
C ASN A 144 27.15 9.77 8.37
N GLU A 145 28.43 10.19 8.37
CA GLU A 145 29.57 9.26 8.35
C GLU A 145 29.63 8.33 9.58
N LYS A 146 29.13 8.76 10.75
CA LYS A 146 29.12 7.92 11.95
C LYS A 146 28.16 6.75 11.79
N PHE A 147 27.04 6.97 11.10
CA PHE A 147 26.11 5.91 10.72
C PHE A 147 26.78 4.89 9.78
N SER A 148 27.46 5.37 8.76
CA SER A 148 28.20 4.51 7.81
C SER A 148 29.29 3.70 8.51
N LYS A 149 30.02 4.31 9.45
CA LYS A 149 31.06 3.63 10.25
C LYS A 149 30.46 2.57 11.18
N LEU A 150 29.26 2.82 11.75
CA LEU A 150 28.57 1.88 12.62
C LEU A 150 28.26 0.57 11.91
N PHE A 151 27.81 0.62 10.66
CA PHE A 151 27.47 -0.55 9.84
C PHE A 151 28.62 -1.06 8.98
N GLY A 152 29.73 -0.32 8.88
CA GLY A 152 30.92 -0.71 8.14
C GLY A 152 30.84 -0.52 6.61
N GLN A 153 29.78 0.12 6.12
CA GLN A 153 29.61 0.43 4.69
C GLN A 153 29.08 1.86 4.50
N LYS A 154 29.34 2.45 3.34
CA LYS A 154 28.78 3.73 2.94
C LYS A 154 27.33 3.59 2.48
N VAL A 155 26.63 4.72 2.36
CA VAL A 155 25.33 4.79 1.68
C VAL A 155 25.47 4.23 0.26
N ARG A 156 24.58 3.32 -0.13
CA ARG A 156 24.59 2.72 -1.47
C ARG A 156 24.27 3.75 -2.55
N ASP A 157 25.09 3.80 -3.60
CA ASP A 157 24.76 4.53 -4.83
C ASP A 157 23.97 3.58 -5.77
N PRO A 158 22.65 3.79 -5.98
CA PRO A 158 21.83 2.89 -6.79
C PRO A 158 22.23 2.84 -8.27
N ASN A 159 22.98 3.85 -8.76
CA ASN A 159 23.42 3.91 -10.15
C ASN A 159 24.71 3.12 -10.40
N LYS A 160 25.47 2.81 -9.34
CA LYS A 160 26.80 2.16 -9.45
C LYS A 160 26.85 0.80 -8.75
N GLU A 161 25.99 0.56 -7.79
CA GLU A 161 26.08 -0.58 -6.88
C GLU A 161 24.81 -1.43 -6.91
N LEU A 162 24.98 -2.74 -6.96
CA LEU A 162 23.87 -3.68 -6.81
C LEU A 162 23.51 -3.85 -5.34
N LEU A 163 22.27 -4.32 -5.07
CA LEU A 163 21.87 -4.80 -3.76
C LEU A 163 22.66 -6.06 -3.41
N THR A 164 23.26 -6.08 -2.22
CA THR A 164 24.02 -7.21 -1.69
C THR A 164 23.32 -7.80 -0.48
N GLN A 165 23.81 -8.94 0.04
CA GLN A 165 23.30 -9.55 1.26
C GLN A 165 23.33 -8.57 2.45
N PHE A 166 24.34 -7.70 2.52
CA PHE A 166 24.40 -6.66 3.53
C PHE A 166 23.15 -5.76 3.54
N HIS A 167 22.72 -5.29 2.38
CA HIS A 167 21.55 -4.40 2.27
C HIS A 167 20.24 -5.15 2.64
N MET A 168 20.17 -6.45 2.33
CA MET A 168 19.04 -7.30 2.73
C MET A 168 19.02 -7.52 4.23
N ASP A 169 20.18 -7.78 4.86
CA ASP A 169 20.31 -7.97 6.31
C ASP A 169 19.98 -6.67 7.07
N VAL A 170 20.40 -5.53 6.54
CA VAL A 170 20.03 -4.20 7.08
C VAL A 170 18.53 -3.97 6.98
N ALA A 171 17.91 -4.26 5.82
CA ALA A 171 16.47 -4.12 5.62
C ALA A 171 15.67 -5.04 6.57
N SER A 172 16.11 -6.29 6.73
CA SER A 172 15.52 -7.23 7.68
C SER A 172 15.61 -6.75 9.12
N SER A 173 16.75 -6.17 9.49
CA SER A 173 16.99 -5.69 10.84
C SER A 173 16.11 -4.49 11.20
N ILE A 174 16.06 -3.48 10.33
CA ILE A 174 15.21 -2.31 10.59
C ILE A 174 13.73 -2.66 10.56
N GLN A 175 13.29 -3.55 9.67
CA GLN A 175 11.91 -4.01 9.64
C GLN A 175 11.53 -4.68 10.97
N GLY A 176 12.38 -5.56 11.49
CA GLY A 176 12.17 -6.18 12.81
C GLY A 176 12.10 -5.18 13.95
N VAL A 177 12.96 -4.16 13.94
CA VAL A 177 12.94 -3.09 14.97
C VAL A 177 11.64 -2.29 14.92
N ILE A 178 11.17 -1.90 13.72
CA ILE A 178 9.89 -1.17 13.60
C ILE A 178 8.72 -2.01 14.09
N GLU A 179 8.70 -3.29 13.75
CA GLU A 179 7.66 -4.22 14.22
C GLU A 179 7.65 -4.33 15.76
N ASP A 180 8.82 -4.45 16.39
CA ASP A 180 8.93 -4.50 17.86
C ASP A 180 8.44 -3.20 18.51
N ILE A 181 8.85 -2.04 18.00
CA ILE A 181 8.39 -0.74 18.51
C ILE A 181 6.86 -0.62 18.39
N VAL A 182 6.31 -0.91 17.21
CA VAL A 182 4.86 -0.81 16.97
C VAL A 182 4.10 -1.77 17.91
N LEU A 183 4.55 -3.02 18.04
CA LEU A 183 3.92 -4.00 18.92
C LEU A 183 3.98 -3.59 20.39
N LYS A 184 5.09 -3.03 20.86
CA LYS A 184 5.20 -2.50 22.22
C LYS A 184 4.25 -1.33 22.45
N LEU A 185 4.22 -0.35 21.52
CA LEU A 185 3.30 0.79 21.60
C LEU A 185 1.84 0.33 21.68
N VAL A 186 1.38 -0.51 20.75
CA VAL A 186 -0.03 -0.95 20.73
C VAL A 186 -0.37 -1.83 21.93
N SER A 187 0.56 -2.68 22.39
CA SER A 187 0.34 -3.52 23.57
C SER A 187 0.23 -2.69 24.85
N ASN A 188 1.09 -1.69 25.02
CA ASN A 188 1.03 -0.80 26.17
C ASN A 188 -0.24 0.05 26.17
N VAL A 189 -0.59 0.62 25.04
CA VAL A 189 -1.79 1.45 24.90
C VAL A 189 -3.06 0.64 25.16
N GLN A 190 -3.13 -0.61 24.67
CA GLN A 190 -4.27 -1.49 24.95
C GLN A 190 -4.41 -1.77 26.46
N LYS A 191 -3.29 -2.04 27.15
CA LYS A 191 -3.28 -2.26 28.62
C LYS A 191 -3.69 -1.02 29.40
N GLU A 192 -3.26 0.17 28.97
CA GLU A 192 -3.60 1.44 29.65
C GLU A 192 -5.06 1.85 29.47
N THR A 193 -5.63 1.57 28.31
CA THR A 193 -6.98 2.07 27.94
C THR A 193 -8.07 1.02 28.09
N GLU A 194 -7.73 -0.26 28.00
CA GLU A 194 -8.66 -1.41 27.92
C GLU A 194 -9.68 -1.33 26.77
N ILE A 195 -9.49 -0.37 25.85
CA ILE A 195 -10.34 -0.19 24.67
C ILE A 195 -10.06 -1.33 23.67
N LYS A 196 -11.12 -1.87 23.08
CA LYS A 196 -11.08 -3.06 22.22
C LYS A 196 -10.72 -2.79 20.77
N ASN A 197 -10.90 -1.55 20.33
CA ASN A 197 -10.78 -1.15 18.92
C ASN A 197 -9.57 -0.25 18.72
N LEU A 198 -8.82 -0.50 17.64
CA LEU A 198 -7.66 0.30 17.23
C LEU A 198 -7.89 0.89 15.84
N CYS A 199 -7.70 2.20 15.71
CA CYS A 199 -7.57 2.90 14.44
C CYS A 199 -6.11 3.29 14.18
N LEU A 200 -5.62 3.10 12.95
CA LEU A 200 -4.24 3.45 12.54
C LEU A 200 -4.25 4.45 11.39
N ALA A 201 -3.39 5.46 11.47
CA ALA A 201 -3.07 6.40 10.39
C ALA A 201 -1.61 6.89 10.46
N GLY A 202 -1.20 7.78 9.54
CA GLY A 202 0.17 8.19 9.32
C GLY A 202 0.88 7.28 8.31
N GLY A 203 1.98 7.74 7.74
CA GLY A 203 2.72 7.02 6.69
C GLY A 203 3.22 5.64 7.13
N VAL A 204 3.57 5.45 8.41
CA VAL A 204 4.02 4.16 8.95
C VAL A 204 2.90 3.12 9.00
N ALA A 205 1.62 3.53 9.06
CA ALA A 205 0.48 2.61 8.97
C ALA A 205 0.33 1.94 7.59
N LEU A 206 1.13 2.33 6.58
CA LEU A 206 1.29 1.59 5.33
C LEU A 206 2.19 0.35 5.45
N ASN A 207 2.85 0.16 6.60
CA ASN A 207 3.65 -1.04 6.87
C ASN A 207 2.75 -2.24 7.15
N CYS A 208 2.30 -2.89 6.08
CA CYS A 208 1.36 -4.01 6.14
C CYS A 208 1.91 -5.24 6.90
N VAL A 209 3.23 -5.36 7.06
CA VAL A 209 3.87 -6.45 7.81
C VAL A 209 3.67 -6.21 9.31
N ALA A 210 3.97 -5.01 9.81
CA ALA A 210 3.71 -4.61 11.19
C ALA A 210 2.21 -4.72 11.53
N ASN A 211 1.35 -4.23 10.63
CA ASN A 211 -0.10 -4.32 10.79
C ASN A 211 -0.60 -5.77 10.89
N GLY A 212 -0.10 -6.66 10.03
CA GLY A 212 -0.43 -8.09 10.08
C GLY A 212 -0.03 -8.72 11.41
N LYS A 213 1.11 -8.31 11.99
CA LYS A 213 1.54 -8.78 13.31
C LYS A 213 0.64 -8.30 14.45
N ILE A 214 0.14 -7.06 14.41
CA ILE A 214 -0.85 -6.56 15.39
C ILE A 214 -2.08 -7.48 15.40
N VAL A 215 -2.63 -7.78 14.22
CA VAL A 215 -3.79 -8.65 14.07
C VAL A 215 -3.49 -10.09 14.50
N LYS A 216 -2.34 -10.65 14.08
CA LYS A 216 -1.91 -12.02 14.42
C LYS A 216 -1.75 -12.22 15.94
N ASN A 217 -1.23 -11.20 16.64
CA ASN A 217 -1.04 -11.23 18.10
C ASN A 217 -2.33 -10.93 18.90
N LYS A 218 -3.44 -10.59 18.25
CA LYS A 218 -4.74 -10.32 18.87
C LYS A 218 -4.67 -9.32 20.03
N ILE A 219 -3.84 -8.27 19.87
CA ILE A 219 -3.66 -7.23 20.89
C ILE A 219 -4.94 -6.42 21.08
N PHE A 220 -5.61 -6.11 19.97
CA PHE A 220 -6.95 -5.52 19.96
C PHE A 220 -7.96 -6.52 19.38
N GLU A 221 -9.23 -6.43 19.77
CA GLU A 221 -10.29 -7.25 19.19
C GLU A 221 -10.54 -6.86 17.73
N ASN A 222 -10.51 -5.56 17.44
CA ASN A 222 -10.72 -5.04 16.09
C ASN A 222 -9.65 -4.00 15.73
N VAL A 223 -9.18 -4.05 14.50
CA VAL A 223 -8.19 -3.12 13.95
C VAL A 223 -8.73 -2.55 12.64
N TRP A 224 -8.77 -1.24 12.54
CA TRP A 224 -9.11 -0.53 11.31
C TRP A 224 -7.99 0.41 10.89
N ILE A 225 -7.61 0.37 9.63
CA ILE A 225 -6.49 1.14 9.10
C ILE A 225 -7.00 2.01 7.96
N GLN A 226 -6.75 3.32 8.02
CA GLN A 226 -7.12 4.24 6.94
C GLN A 226 -6.47 3.78 5.62
N PRO A 227 -7.24 3.50 4.55
CA PRO A 227 -6.68 3.09 3.26
C PRO A 227 -5.71 4.13 2.66
N ALA A 228 -5.97 5.41 2.85
CA ALA A 228 -5.08 6.51 2.50
C ALA A 228 -4.35 7.03 3.75
N SER A 229 -3.69 6.14 4.51
CA SER A 229 -3.13 6.46 5.82
C SER A 229 -2.02 7.51 5.84
N GLY A 230 -1.31 7.74 4.73
CA GLY A 230 -0.37 8.86 4.59
C GLY A 230 -1.07 10.22 4.43
N ASP A 231 -0.31 11.26 4.08
CA ASP A 231 -0.76 12.66 3.99
C ASP A 231 -1.97 12.88 3.08
N ALA A 232 -2.16 12.04 2.06
CA ALA A 232 -3.34 12.11 1.19
C ALA A 232 -4.65 11.99 1.98
N GLY A 233 -4.69 11.16 3.02
CA GLY A 233 -5.85 11.03 3.92
C GLY A 233 -6.02 12.23 4.87
N GLY A 234 -4.98 13.04 5.07
CA GLY A 234 -5.05 14.27 5.86
C GLY A 234 -6.09 15.25 5.34
N SER A 235 -6.28 15.32 4.02
CA SER A 235 -7.32 16.16 3.40
C SER A 235 -8.74 15.74 3.82
N LEU A 236 -9.01 14.43 3.82
CA LEU A 236 -10.27 13.88 4.33
C LEU A 236 -10.40 14.11 5.83
N GLY A 237 -9.32 13.88 6.58
CA GLY A 237 -9.29 14.03 8.02
C GLY A 237 -9.52 15.47 8.46
N ALA A 238 -8.92 16.46 7.79
CA ALA A 238 -9.14 17.88 8.07
C ALA A 238 -10.63 18.26 7.90
N ALA A 239 -11.25 17.79 6.81
CA ALA A 239 -12.68 18.02 6.56
C ALA A 239 -13.57 17.35 7.61
N LEU A 240 -13.30 16.10 7.97
CA LEU A 240 -14.06 15.35 8.98
C LEU A 240 -13.82 15.91 10.40
N GLY A 241 -12.60 16.33 10.74
CA GLY A 241 -12.27 16.98 12.00
C GLY A 241 -13.05 18.28 12.17
N TYR A 242 -13.07 19.14 11.15
CA TYR A 242 -13.89 20.34 11.14
C TYR A 242 -15.39 20.01 11.30
N TRP A 243 -15.90 19.05 10.50
CA TRP A 243 -17.32 18.69 10.50
C TRP A 243 -17.80 18.17 11.86
N HIS A 244 -17.06 17.28 12.47
CA HIS A 244 -17.51 16.64 13.71
C HIS A 244 -17.09 17.38 14.97
N GLN A 245 -15.86 17.91 15.04
CA GLN A 245 -15.37 18.54 16.28
C GLN A 245 -15.66 20.05 16.34
N GLU A 246 -15.42 20.80 15.24
CA GLU A 246 -15.59 22.25 15.27
C GLU A 246 -17.06 22.68 15.18
N ILE A 247 -17.80 22.09 14.23
CA ILE A 247 -19.22 22.42 14.05
C ILE A 247 -20.18 21.38 14.65
N SER A 248 -19.64 20.41 15.40
CA SER A 248 -20.38 19.43 16.23
C SER A 248 -21.46 18.67 15.48
N GLN A 249 -21.24 18.30 14.24
CA GLN A 249 -22.21 17.48 13.48
C GLN A 249 -22.17 16.03 13.95
N PRO A 250 -23.32 15.38 14.14
CA PRO A 250 -23.39 14.01 14.64
C PRO A 250 -22.75 13.04 13.66
N ARG A 251 -22.08 12.02 14.20
CA ARG A 251 -21.50 10.94 13.43
C ARG A 251 -22.51 9.82 13.20
N GLN A 252 -22.64 9.37 11.96
CA GLN A 252 -23.40 8.17 11.61
C GLN A 252 -22.46 6.98 11.53
N ILE A 253 -22.63 6.02 12.43
CA ILE A 253 -21.79 4.82 12.51
C ILE A 253 -22.51 3.69 11.77
N ILE A 254 -21.84 3.13 10.76
CA ILE A 254 -22.32 1.97 10.01
C ILE A 254 -21.63 0.74 10.62
N LYS A 255 -22.31 0.04 11.56
CA LYS A 255 -21.73 -1.07 12.33
C LYS A 255 -21.28 -2.27 11.49
N SER A 256 -21.85 -2.47 10.30
CA SER A 256 -21.56 -3.60 9.41
C SER A 256 -20.44 -3.29 8.39
N ASN A 257 -20.05 -2.02 8.24
CA ASN A 257 -19.07 -1.61 7.24
C ASN A 257 -18.49 -0.24 7.63
N ASP A 258 -17.37 0.16 7.01
CA ASP A 258 -16.81 1.51 7.17
C ASP A 258 -17.37 2.49 6.13
N SER A 259 -17.14 3.79 6.35
CA SER A 259 -17.64 4.84 5.44
C SER A 259 -16.74 5.06 4.21
N MET A 260 -15.61 4.34 4.10
CA MET A 260 -14.73 4.44 2.93
C MET A 260 -15.27 3.69 1.71
N ASN A 261 -16.28 2.82 1.87
CA ASN A 261 -16.94 2.10 0.78
C ASN A 261 -15.95 1.41 -0.19
N GLY A 262 -15.01 0.63 0.35
CA GLY A 262 -13.97 -0.02 -0.43
C GLY A 262 -12.90 0.96 -0.95
N SER A 263 -12.90 2.20 -0.48
CA SER A 263 -12.05 3.32 -0.94
C SER A 263 -12.31 3.79 -2.38
N TYR A 264 -13.43 3.41 -3.00
CA TYR A 264 -13.81 3.79 -4.36
C TYR A 264 -14.45 5.19 -4.40
N LEU A 265 -13.68 6.22 -4.06
CA LEU A 265 -14.15 7.60 -3.87
C LEU A 265 -13.68 8.57 -4.96
N GLY A 266 -12.76 8.12 -5.82
CA GLY A 266 -12.15 8.94 -6.86
C GLY A 266 -13.02 9.09 -8.12
N PRO A 267 -12.44 9.59 -9.24
CA PRO A 267 -13.16 9.83 -10.49
C PRO A 267 -13.78 8.56 -11.09
N LYS A 268 -14.95 8.73 -11.70
CA LYS A 268 -15.64 7.74 -12.52
C LYS A 268 -15.95 8.34 -13.89
N PHE A 269 -15.90 7.52 -14.94
CA PHE A 269 -16.23 7.91 -16.30
C PHE A 269 -17.48 7.15 -16.75
N ASN A 270 -18.36 7.81 -17.48
CA ASN A 270 -19.49 7.14 -18.09
C ASN A 270 -19.08 6.49 -19.43
N GLU A 271 -19.88 5.56 -19.90
CA GLU A 271 -19.59 4.75 -21.10
C GLU A 271 -19.37 5.62 -22.35
N ASN A 272 -20.19 6.66 -22.55
CA ASN A 272 -20.05 7.56 -23.71
C ASN A 272 -18.72 8.34 -23.69
N ASP A 273 -18.28 8.79 -22.50
CA ASP A 273 -17.01 9.51 -22.35
C ASP A 273 -15.81 8.59 -22.61
N ILE A 274 -15.92 7.33 -22.19
CA ILE A 274 -14.90 6.30 -22.46
C ILE A 274 -14.81 6.04 -23.95
N GLU A 275 -15.93 5.77 -24.63
CA GLU A 275 -15.98 5.51 -26.05
C GLU A 275 -15.42 6.67 -26.88
N LYS A 276 -15.85 7.91 -26.60
CA LYS A 276 -15.31 9.11 -27.23
C LYS A 276 -13.79 9.26 -27.02
N SER A 277 -13.33 8.97 -25.80
CA SER A 277 -11.90 9.04 -25.47
C SER A 277 -11.10 7.99 -26.24
N LEU A 278 -11.58 6.75 -26.33
CA LEU A 278 -10.94 5.68 -27.09
C LEU A 278 -10.89 5.98 -28.59
N ILE A 279 -11.98 6.49 -29.17
CA ILE A 279 -12.02 6.93 -30.57
C ILE A 279 -10.99 8.04 -30.82
N LYS A 280 -10.96 9.07 -29.96
CA LYS A 280 -10.01 10.19 -30.09
C LYS A 280 -8.54 9.72 -30.01
N LEU A 281 -8.26 8.67 -29.24
CA LEU A 281 -6.94 8.08 -29.10
C LEU A 281 -6.56 7.15 -30.28
N GLY A 282 -7.47 6.91 -31.24
CA GLY A 282 -7.27 5.97 -32.33
C GLY A 282 -7.26 4.50 -31.88
N ALA A 283 -7.84 4.20 -30.73
CA ALA A 283 -7.87 2.86 -30.18
C ALA A 283 -8.86 1.95 -30.94
N LYS A 284 -8.47 0.69 -31.16
CA LYS A 284 -9.36 -0.37 -31.63
C LYS A 284 -9.91 -1.13 -30.44
N PHE A 285 -11.23 -1.24 -30.35
CA PHE A 285 -11.91 -1.86 -29.23
C PHE A 285 -13.16 -2.62 -29.64
N HIS A 286 -13.58 -3.55 -28.79
CA HIS A 286 -14.84 -4.28 -28.88
C HIS A 286 -15.66 -4.02 -27.62
N LYS A 287 -16.95 -3.77 -27.79
CA LYS A 287 -17.89 -3.54 -26.70
C LYS A 287 -18.64 -4.83 -26.38
N TYR A 288 -18.80 -5.13 -25.09
CA TYR A 288 -19.50 -6.32 -24.60
C TYR A 288 -20.44 -5.97 -23.46
N ASP A 289 -21.47 -6.78 -23.28
CA ASP A 289 -22.29 -6.75 -22.06
C ASP A 289 -21.49 -7.28 -20.86
N ASP A 290 -21.81 -6.81 -19.66
CA ASP A 290 -21.06 -7.11 -18.42
C ASP A 290 -20.81 -8.61 -18.21
N LYS A 291 -21.82 -9.44 -18.42
CA LYS A 291 -21.73 -10.89 -18.21
C LYS A 291 -20.78 -11.56 -19.23
N ILE A 292 -20.82 -11.12 -20.48
CA ILE A 292 -19.92 -11.62 -21.52
C ILE A 292 -18.50 -11.11 -21.28
N LEU A 293 -18.36 -9.87 -20.81
CA LEU A 293 -17.08 -9.25 -20.52
C LEU A 293 -16.32 -10.07 -19.45
N THR A 294 -16.95 -10.33 -18.31
CA THR A 294 -16.29 -11.05 -17.19
C THR A 294 -15.91 -12.48 -17.58
N ASP A 295 -16.74 -13.18 -18.33
CA ASP A 295 -16.42 -14.51 -18.88
C ASP A 295 -15.21 -14.47 -19.83
N LYS A 296 -15.16 -13.50 -20.76
CA LYS A 296 -14.01 -13.33 -21.69
C LYS A 296 -12.72 -13.03 -20.93
N VAL A 297 -12.76 -12.06 -20.02
CA VAL A 297 -11.57 -11.65 -19.26
C VAL A 297 -11.07 -12.79 -18.38
N ALA A 298 -11.95 -13.55 -17.73
CA ALA A 298 -11.57 -14.71 -16.94
C ALA A 298 -10.88 -15.80 -17.77
N ASN A 299 -11.33 -16.05 -19.00
CA ASN A 299 -10.68 -16.98 -19.93
C ASN A 299 -9.29 -16.48 -20.36
N GLU A 300 -9.15 -15.20 -20.72
CA GLU A 300 -7.85 -14.61 -21.10
C GLU A 300 -6.85 -14.66 -19.93
N LEU A 301 -7.30 -14.40 -18.69
CA LEU A 301 -6.47 -14.54 -17.50
C LEU A 301 -6.02 -16.00 -17.30
N LYS A 302 -6.93 -16.98 -17.47
CA LYS A 302 -6.61 -18.42 -17.40
C LYS A 302 -5.55 -18.83 -18.43
N GLU A 303 -5.54 -18.20 -19.59
CA GLU A 303 -4.53 -18.40 -20.63
C GLU A 303 -3.20 -17.70 -20.34
N GLY A 304 -3.08 -17.04 -19.20
CA GLY A 304 -1.86 -16.37 -18.75
C GLY A 304 -1.65 -14.97 -19.30
N LYS A 305 -2.69 -14.34 -19.87
CA LYS A 305 -2.66 -12.95 -20.31
C LYS A 305 -2.62 -11.98 -19.14
N ILE A 306 -1.98 -10.83 -19.34
CA ILE A 306 -1.89 -9.75 -18.38
C ILE A 306 -2.88 -8.65 -18.79
N VAL A 307 -3.78 -8.30 -17.89
CA VAL A 307 -4.91 -7.42 -18.15
C VAL A 307 -4.76 -6.11 -17.38
N GLY A 308 -4.80 -4.98 -18.07
CA GLY A 308 -5.08 -3.67 -17.48
C GLY A 308 -6.59 -3.56 -17.24
N TRP A 309 -6.99 -3.40 -15.97
CA TRP A 309 -8.38 -3.40 -15.52
C TRP A 309 -8.77 -2.01 -15.00
N PHE A 310 -9.58 -1.30 -15.78
CA PHE A 310 -10.04 0.06 -15.51
C PHE A 310 -11.56 0.06 -15.37
N GLN A 311 -12.06 0.12 -14.14
CA GLN A 311 -13.47 -0.05 -13.81
C GLN A 311 -13.93 0.95 -12.75
N GLY A 312 -15.18 1.37 -12.80
CA GLY A 312 -15.85 2.12 -11.75
C GLY A 312 -15.11 3.38 -11.29
N ARG A 313 -15.27 3.71 -10.01
CA ARG A 313 -14.55 4.80 -9.36
C ARG A 313 -13.11 4.40 -9.04
N MET A 314 -12.19 5.34 -9.25
CA MET A 314 -10.79 5.17 -8.81
C MET A 314 -10.71 5.05 -7.29
N GLU A 315 -9.74 4.29 -6.83
CA GLU A 315 -9.42 4.16 -5.41
C GLU A 315 -8.86 5.48 -4.84
N PHE A 316 -9.26 5.84 -3.61
CA PHE A 316 -8.65 6.92 -2.83
C PHE A 316 -7.60 6.31 -1.89
N GLY A 317 -6.33 6.51 -2.22
CA GLY A 317 -5.19 5.94 -1.49
C GLY A 317 -4.13 5.34 -2.41
N PRO A 318 -3.03 4.82 -1.85
CA PRO A 318 -1.86 4.38 -2.62
C PRO A 318 -2.00 2.97 -3.22
N ARG A 319 -3.10 2.26 -2.96
CA ARG A 319 -3.30 0.87 -3.40
C ARG A 319 -4.34 0.78 -4.50
N ALA A 320 -4.05 -0.02 -5.51
CA ALA A 320 -5.04 -0.46 -6.48
C ALA A 320 -5.83 -1.63 -5.88
N LEU A 321 -7.16 -1.52 -5.86
CA LEU A 321 -8.07 -2.44 -5.19
C LEU A 321 -9.09 -3.05 -6.15
N GLY A 322 -8.77 -3.09 -7.45
CA GLY A 322 -9.63 -3.69 -8.47
C GLY A 322 -10.42 -2.70 -9.33
N CYS A 323 -10.06 -1.39 -9.31
CA CYS A 323 -10.62 -0.39 -10.21
C CYS A 323 -9.57 0.26 -11.14
N ARG A 324 -8.35 0.42 -10.68
CA ARG A 324 -7.19 0.88 -11.47
C ARG A 324 -6.05 -0.10 -11.30
N SER A 325 -6.27 -1.34 -11.76
CA SER A 325 -5.42 -2.50 -11.48
C SER A 325 -4.80 -3.10 -12.73
N ILE A 326 -3.63 -3.69 -12.58
CA ILE A 326 -3.13 -4.73 -13.49
C ILE A 326 -3.37 -6.06 -12.80
N ILE A 327 -4.06 -6.96 -13.46
CA ILE A 327 -4.46 -8.26 -12.94
C ILE A 327 -3.89 -9.40 -13.81
N ALA A 328 -3.59 -10.53 -13.17
CA ALA A 328 -3.01 -11.69 -13.83
C ALA A 328 -3.26 -13.00 -13.03
N ASP A 329 -2.96 -14.14 -13.64
CA ASP A 329 -3.06 -15.45 -13.01
C ASP A 329 -1.91 -15.66 -12.00
N PRO A 330 -2.18 -15.89 -10.69
CA PRO A 330 -1.15 -16.08 -9.66
C PRO A 330 -0.46 -17.44 -9.72
N ARG A 331 -1.02 -18.42 -10.44
CA ARG A 331 -0.53 -19.82 -10.49
C ARG A 331 0.71 -19.99 -11.37
N SER A 332 0.98 -19.04 -12.26
CA SER A 332 2.11 -19.06 -13.18
C SER A 332 3.42 -18.68 -12.48
N GLU A 333 4.41 -19.56 -12.51
CA GLU A 333 5.75 -19.33 -11.94
C GLU A 333 6.50 -18.17 -12.62
N LYS A 334 6.18 -17.90 -13.89
CA LYS A 334 6.81 -16.85 -14.68
C LYS A 334 6.12 -15.48 -14.50
N MET A 335 4.91 -15.46 -13.90
CA MET A 335 4.09 -14.24 -13.87
C MET A 335 4.75 -13.11 -13.09
N GLN A 336 5.34 -13.39 -11.92
CA GLN A 336 6.04 -12.38 -11.14
C GLN A 336 7.18 -11.72 -11.95
N LYS A 337 7.98 -12.53 -12.64
CA LYS A 337 9.08 -12.04 -13.48
C LYS A 337 8.55 -11.22 -14.67
N ASN A 338 7.52 -11.70 -15.35
CA ASN A 338 6.92 -11.00 -16.49
C ASN A 338 6.36 -9.64 -16.06
N LEU A 339 5.59 -9.58 -14.99
CA LEU A 339 5.03 -8.33 -14.48
C LEU A 339 6.11 -7.32 -14.06
N ASN A 340 7.17 -7.76 -13.36
CA ASN A 340 8.24 -6.87 -12.93
C ASN A 340 9.07 -6.34 -14.10
N LEU A 341 9.47 -7.19 -15.05
CA LEU A 341 10.38 -6.81 -16.12
C LEU A 341 9.69 -6.17 -17.31
N LYS A 342 8.50 -6.64 -17.69
CA LYS A 342 7.83 -6.27 -18.94
C LYS A 342 6.77 -5.18 -18.79
N ILE A 343 6.22 -5.05 -17.59
CA ILE A 343 5.15 -4.09 -17.29
C ILE A 343 5.64 -3.01 -16.35
N LYS A 344 6.19 -3.41 -15.18
CA LYS A 344 6.56 -2.47 -14.12
C LYS A 344 7.94 -1.83 -14.31
N PHE A 345 8.81 -2.44 -15.11
CA PHE A 345 10.21 -2.01 -15.33
C PHE A 345 10.95 -1.76 -14.01
N ARG A 346 10.85 -2.71 -13.08
CA ARG A 346 11.37 -2.55 -11.71
C ARG A 346 12.13 -3.79 -11.24
N GLU A 347 12.66 -3.71 -10.02
CA GLU A 347 13.44 -4.75 -9.36
C GLU A 347 12.62 -6.06 -9.24
N SER A 348 13.24 -7.19 -9.58
CA SER A 348 12.58 -8.51 -9.62
C SER A 348 12.19 -9.04 -8.23
N PHE A 349 12.84 -8.59 -7.15
CA PHE A 349 12.57 -9.07 -5.79
C PHE A 349 11.21 -8.61 -5.23
N ARG A 350 10.57 -7.61 -5.84
CA ARG A 350 9.32 -7.05 -5.33
C ARG A 350 8.16 -8.03 -5.54
N PRO A 351 7.42 -8.38 -4.44
CA PRO A 351 6.26 -9.26 -4.55
C PRO A 351 5.06 -8.53 -5.16
N PHE A 352 4.08 -9.31 -5.60
CA PHE A 352 2.75 -8.84 -5.95
C PHE A 352 1.73 -9.26 -4.90
N ALA A 353 0.63 -8.52 -4.82
CA ALA A 353 -0.44 -8.78 -3.86
C ALA A 353 -1.52 -9.68 -4.49
N PRO A 354 -2.10 -10.61 -3.72
CA PRO A 354 -3.32 -11.30 -4.09
C PRO A 354 -4.56 -10.46 -3.80
N SER A 355 -5.54 -10.49 -4.72
CA SER A 355 -6.94 -10.25 -4.43
C SER A 355 -7.66 -11.57 -4.36
N ILE A 356 -8.39 -11.82 -3.29
CA ILE A 356 -9.13 -13.07 -3.04
C ILE A 356 -10.60 -12.79 -2.74
N LEU A 357 -11.50 -13.68 -3.18
CA LEU A 357 -12.88 -13.68 -2.72
C LEU A 357 -12.91 -13.80 -1.20
N ARG A 358 -13.69 -12.94 -0.52
CA ARG A 358 -13.75 -12.94 0.96
C ARG A 358 -14.11 -14.30 1.54
N ASP A 359 -15.03 -15.00 0.90
CA ASP A 359 -15.51 -16.30 1.36
C ASP A 359 -14.46 -17.41 1.34
N ASP A 360 -13.45 -17.28 0.50
CA ASP A 360 -12.36 -18.25 0.35
C ASP A 360 -11.11 -17.90 1.19
N LEU A 361 -11.10 -16.78 1.90
CA LEU A 361 -9.90 -16.26 2.59
C LEU A 361 -9.25 -17.30 3.51
N ASN A 362 -10.05 -17.94 4.34
CA ASN A 362 -9.58 -18.84 5.40
C ASN A 362 -8.98 -20.17 4.86
N ASP A 363 -9.29 -20.53 3.62
CA ASP A 363 -8.75 -21.73 2.97
C ASP A 363 -7.36 -21.50 2.39
N TRP A 364 -7.00 -20.22 2.15
CA TRP A 364 -5.76 -19.86 1.46
C TRP A 364 -4.74 -19.12 2.32
N PHE A 365 -5.19 -18.39 3.34
CA PHE A 365 -4.33 -17.56 4.17
C PHE A 365 -4.61 -17.71 5.66
N GLU A 366 -3.58 -17.53 6.49
CA GLU A 366 -3.68 -17.48 7.96
C GLU A 366 -4.20 -16.11 8.42
N LEU A 367 -5.36 -15.72 7.90
CA LEU A 367 -6.05 -14.46 8.21
C LEU A 367 -7.55 -14.74 8.37
N ASN A 368 -8.12 -14.28 9.50
CA ASN A 368 -9.52 -14.51 9.84
C ASN A 368 -10.38 -13.23 9.90
N CYS A 369 -9.81 -12.10 9.47
CA CYS A 369 -10.52 -10.83 9.39
C CYS A 369 -10.48 -10.26 7.97
N ASP A 370 -11.31 -9.26 7.70
CA ASP A 370 -11.34 -8.56 6.44
C ASP A 370 -10.08 -7.73 6.20
N SER A 371 -9.63 -7.69 4.97
CA SER A 371 -8.50 -6.87 4.50
C SER A 371 -8.85 -6.18 3.17
N PRO A 372 -9.90 -5.36 3.11
CA PRO A 372 -10.36 -4.79 1.83
C PRO A 372 -9.35 -3.81 1.22
N TYR A 373 -8.47 -3.24 2.03
CA TYR A 373 -7.57 -2.15 1.66
C TYR A 373 -6.12 -2.57 1.41
N MET A 374 -5.84 -3.88 1.39
CA MET A 374 -4.48 -4.39 1.10
C MET A 374 -3.42 -3.85 2.10
N LEU A 375 -3.78 -3.75 3.38
CA LEU A 375 -2.94 -3.21 4.45
C LEU A 375 -2.52 -4.25 5.50
N LEU A 376 -2.81 -5.54 5.27
CA LEU A 376 -2.43 -6.65 6.13
C LEU A 376 -1.61 -7.67 5.36
N CYS A 377 -0.49 -8.12 5.95
CA CYS A 377 0.22 -9.32 5.52
C CYS A 377 -0.13 -10.49 6.43
N ALA A 378 -0.30 -11.66 5.84
CA ALA A 378 -0.47 -12.93 6.55
C ALA A 378 0.20 -14.08 5.78
N ASP A 379 0.43 -15.18 6.48
CA ASP A 379 1.06 -16.35 5.91
C ASP A 379 0.08 -17.09 4.99
N VAL A 380 0.60 -17.67 3.92
CA VAL A 380 -0.11 -18.62 3.05
C VAL A 380 -0.32 -19.92 3.81
N LYS A 381 -1.49 -20.55 3.71
CA LYS A 381 -1.81 -21.83 4.38
C LYS A 381 -0.81 -22.93 4.04
N GLU A 382 -0.45 -23.76 5.01
CA GLU A 382 0.52 -24.85 4.84
C GLU A 382 0.12 -25.85 3.76
N ASN A 383 -1.17 -26.15 3.61
CA ASN A 383 -1.69 -27.10 2.63
C ASN A 383 -1.49 -26.67 1.17
N ILE A 384 -1.25 -25.39 0.91
CA ILE A 384 -0.97 -24.84 -0.43
C ILE A 384 0.50 -24.46 -0.60
N GLN A 385 1.31 -24.54 0.47
CA GLN A 385 2.76 -24.36 0.40
C GLN A 385 3.43 -25.55 -0.26
N ILE A 386 4.52 -25.29 -0.96
CA ILE A 386 5.43 -26.28 -1.50
C ILE A 386 6.69 -26.26 -0.62
N LYS A 387 6.95 -27.37 0.07
CA LYS A 387 8.12 -27.49 0.95
C LYS A 387 9.41 -27.37 0.14
N GLU A 388 10.33 -26.56 0.63
CA GLU A 388 11.66 -26.39 0.06
C GLU A 388 12.44 -27.72 0.18
N ASN A 389 13.10 -28.13 -0.91
CA ASN A 389 14.04 -29.23 -0.88
C ASN A 389 15.38 -28.82 -0.25
N GLU A 390 16.27 -29.77 0.05
CA GLU A 390 17.56 -29.48 0.71
C GLU A 390 18.41 -28.44 -0.05
N LYS A 391 18.44 -28.51 -1.39
CA LYS A 391 19.16 -27.53 -2.22
C LYS A 391 18.56 -26.13 -2.13
N ALA A 392 17.25 -26.01 -2.00
CA ALA A 392 16.56 -24.74 -1.84
C ALA A 392 16.87 -24.08 -0.49
N LYS A 393 17.10 -24.87 0.56
CA LYS A 393 17.48 -24.35 1.90
C LYS A 393 18.88 -23.72 1.94
N GLU A 394 19.76 -24.10 1.00
CA GLU A 394 21.10 -23.54 0.86
C GLU A 394 21.10 -22.16 0.17
N LEU A 395 20.02 -21.78 -0.51
CA LEU A 395 19.92 -20.52 -1.22
C LEU A 395 19.67 -19.34 -0.26
N PHE A 396 20.33 -18.21 -0.55
CA PHE A 396 20.22 -16.99 0.24
C PHE A 396 19.85 -15.79 -0.63
N GLY A 397 19.24 -14.80 0.04
CA GLY A 397 18.95 -13.52 -0.59
C GLY A 397 18.11 -13.69 -1.86
N ILE A 398 18.50 -13.00 -2.90
CA ILE A 398 17.76 -12.94 -4.18
C ILE A 398 17.72 -14.28 -4.94
N GLU A 399 18.63 -15.21 -4.65
CA GLU A 399 18.61 -16.54 -5.27
C GLU A 399 17.31 -17.30 -4.94
N ARG A 400 16.73 -17.04 -3.77
CA ARG A 400 15.44 -17.61 -3.33
C ARG A 400 14.24 -17.15 -4.19
N LEU A 401 14.39 -16.06 -4.95
CA LEU A 401 13.29 -15.48 -5.73
C LEU A 401 12.63 -16.47 -6.70
N ASN A 402 13.43 -17.29 -7.35
CA ASN A 402 12.96 -18.20 -8.42
C ASN A 402 12.41 -19.53 -7.90
N LEU A 403 12.36 -19.75 -6.59
CA LEU A 403 11.78 -20.96 -6.00
C LEU A 403 10.26 -20.91 -6.05
N LYS A 404 9.66 -22.03 -6.47
CA LYS A 404 8.21 -22.22 -6.35
C LYS A 404 7.86 -22.62 -4.91
N ARG A 405 7.14 -21.74 -4.19
CA ARG A 405 6.83 -21.89 -2.76
C ARG A 405 5.41 -22.30 -2.47
N SER A 406 4.52 -22.12 -3.44
CA SER A 406 3.10 -22.42 -3.24
C SER A 406 2.41 -22.70 -4.57
N SER A 407 1.13 -23.05 -4.52
CA SER A 407 0.27 -23.15 -5.71
C SER A 407 -0.05 -21.79 -6.36
N ILE A 408 0.28 -20.66 -5.67
CA ILE A 408 0.11 -19.28 -6.14
C ILE A 408 1.44 -18.49 -6.09
N PRO A 409 2.47 -18.96 -6.82
CA PRO A 409 3.84 -18.46 -6.67
C PRO A 409 4.01 -16.97 -6.98
N ALA A 410 3.19 -16.41 -7.85
CA ALA A 410 3.31 -15.01 -8.24
C ALA A 410 2.94 -14.02 -7.12
N VAL A 411 2.23 -14.47 -6.08
CA VAL A 411 1.77 -13.64 -4.95
C VAL A 411 2.26 -14.13 -3.59
N THR A 412 3.09 -15.18 -3.55
CA THR A 412 3.72 -15.70 -2.34
C THR A 412 5.15 -15.19 -2.22
N HIS A 413 5.43 -14.45 -1.16
CA HIS A 413 6.76 -13.92 -0.90
C HIS A 413 7.75 -15.00 -0.43
N VAL A 414 9.06 -14.66 -0.32
CA VAL A 414 10.11 -15.64 0.04
C VAL A 414 10.01 -16.20 1.47
N ASP A 415 9.25 -15.54 2.33
CA ASP A 415 8.93 -15.93 3.70
C ASP A 415 7.54 -16.58 3.83
N TYR A 416 6.91 -16.96 2.71
CA TYR A 416 5.55 -17.50 2.64
C TYR A 416 4.44 -16.52 3.01
N SER A 417 4.74 -15.23 3.20
CA SER A 417 3.73 -14.20 3.43
C SER A 417 3.12 -13.67 2.13
N ALA A 418 1.96 -13.03 2.27
CA ALA A 418 1.32 -12.27 1.20
C ALA A 418 0.61 -11.04 1.78
N ARG A 419 0.56 -9.94 1.00
CA ARG A 419 -0.22 -8.74 1.34
C ARG A 419 -1.60 -8.85 0.71
N ILE A 420 -2.60 -9.15 1.51
CA ILE A 420 -3.89 -9.65 1.08
C ILE A 420 -4.90 -8.53 0.85
N GLN A 421 -5.67 -8.63 -0.24
CA GLN A 421 -6.91 -7.90 -0.43
C GLN A 421 -8.08 -8.89 -0.42
N THR A 422 -9.03 -8.71 0.49
CA THR A 422 -10.35 -9.36 0.41
C THR A 422 -11.28 -8.57 -0.50
N VAL A 423 -11.90 -9.23 -1.46
CA VAL A 423 -12.87 -8.62 -2.39
C VAL A 423 -14.26 -8.98 -1.95
N HIS A 424 -15.11 -7.96 -1.79
CA HIS A 424 -16.47 -8.07 -1.30
C HIS A 424 -17.46 -7.72 -2.41
N LYS A 425 -18.56 -8.44 -2.45
CA LYS A 425 -19.59 -8.30 -3.51
C LYS A 425 -20.35 -6.98 -3.43
N ASP A 426 -20.54 -6.46 -2.24
CA ASP A 426 -21.26 -5.21 -1.96
C ASP A 426 -20.48 -3.97 -2.37
N THR A 427 -19.15 -3.98 -2.19
CA THR A 427 -18.30 -2.82 -2.49
C THR A 427 -17.73 -2.83 -3.92
N ASN A 428 -17.44 -4.01 -4.49
CA ASN A 428 -16.93 -4.13 -5.88
C ASN A 428 -17.53 -5.36 -6.60
N PRO A 429 -18.82 -5.31 -6.97
CA PRO A 429 -19.52 -6.46 -7.55
C PRO A 429 -18.90 -6.97 -8.85
N LYS A 430 -18.39 -6.10 -9.72
CA LYS A 430 -17.83 -6.49 -11.01
C LYS A 430 -16.48 -7.21 -10.87
N TYR A 431 -15.64 -6.76 -9.95
CA TYR A 431 -14.36 -7.44 -9.67
C TYR A 431 -14.58 -8.75 -8.90
N TYR A 432 -15.57 -8.77 -8.01
CA TYR A 432 -16.00 -10.00 -7.33
C TYR A 432 -16.50 -11.05 -8.34
N GLU A 433 -17.36 -10.67 -9.28
CA GLU A 433 -17.86 -11.55 -10.35
C GLU A 433 -16.70 -12.09 -11.22
N LEU A 434 -15.73 -11.25 -11.59
CA LEU A 434 -14.56 -11.70 -12.33
C LEU A 434 -13.77 -12.78 -11.57
N LEU A 435 -13.56 -12.61 -10.27
CA LEU A 435 -12.92 -13.59 -9.41
C LEU A 435 -13.73 -14.90 -9.31
N GLU A 436 -15.06 -14.82 -9.19
CA GLU A 436 -15.95 -16.01 -9.21
C GLU A 436 -15.82 -16.79 -10.53
N LYS A 437 -15.81 -16.08 -11.67
CA LYS A 437 -15.62 -16.69 -13.00
C LYS A 437 -14.24 -17.33 -13.11
N PHE A 438 -13.19 -16.65 -12.71
CA PHE A 438 -11.84 -17.20 -12.70
C PHE A 438 -11.73 -18.43 -11.79
N LYS A 439 -12.31 -18.41 -10.57
CA LYS A 439 -12.41 -19.55 -9.65
C LYS A 439 -13.12 -20.74 -10.31
N SER A 440 -14.24 -20.51 -11.00
CA SER A 440 -15.00 -21.57 -11.68
C SER A 440 -14.16 -22.31 -12.73
N LEU A 441 -13.34 -21.58 -13.48
CA LEU A 441 -12.47 -22.08 -14.56
C LEU A 441 -11.20 -22.75 -14.05
N THR A 442 -10.69 -22.35 -12.88
CA THR A 442 -9.31 -22.65 -12.44
C THR A 442 -9.22 -23.31 -11.09
N LYS A 443 -10.29 -23.27 -10.31
CA LYS A 443 -10.37 -23.66 -8.88
C LYS A 443 -9.54 -22.74 -7.95
N CYS A 444 -9.03 -21.61 -8.47
CA CYS A 444 -8.26 -20.63 -7.73
C CYS A 444 -9.10 -19.34 -7.55
N PRO A 445 -9.45 -18.93 -6.33
CA PRO A 445 -10.27 -17.75 -6.07
C PRO A 445 -9.44 -16.48 -6.01
N ILE A 446 -8.21 -16.48 -6.56
CA ILE A 446 -7.20 -15.44 -6.38
C ILE A 446 -6.73 -14.92 -7.74
N LEU A 447 -6.57 -13.60 -7.83
CA LEU A 447 -5.82 -12.93 -8.90
C LEU A 447 -4.64 -12.15 -8.33
N VAL A 448 -3.57 -12.01 -9.12
CA VAL A 448 -2.57 -10.96 -8.88
C VAL A 448 -3.26 -9.63 -9.03
N ASN A 449 -3.04 -8.71 -8.08
CA ASN A 449 -3.47 -7.33 -8.18
C ASN A 449 -2.30 -6.38 -7.92
N THR A 450 -2.01 -5.51 -8.87
CA THR A 450 -1.03 -4.44 -8.71
C THR A 450 -1.54 -3.16 -9.35
N SER A 451 -1.02 -2.00 -8.91
CA SER A 451 -1.41 -0.69 -9.44
C SER A 451 -1.28 -0.60 -10.95
N PHE A 452 -2.23 0.07 -11.61
CA PHE A 452 -2.16 0.29 -13.05
C PHE A 452 -1.27 1.49 -13.34
N ASN A 453 0.03 1.26 -13.47
CA ASN A 453 1.07 2.23 -13.79
C ASN A 453 2.38 1.48 -14.09
N ILE A 454 3.41 2.19 -14.53
CA ILE A 454 4.80 1.73 -14.48
C ILE A 454 5.52 2.31 -13.24
N ARG A 455 6.79 1.94 -13.03
CA ARG A 455 7.64 2.52 -11.98
C ARG A 455 7.81 4.03 -12.19
N GLY A 456 7.73 4.81 -11.10
CA GLY A 456 7.88 6.27 -11.14
C GLY A 456 6.64 7.05 -11.60
N GLU A 457 5.58 6.36 -12.02
CA GLU A 457 4.33 6.96 -12.49
C GLU A 457 3.22 6.85 -11.44
N PRO A 458 2.35 7.87 -11.25
CA PRO A 458 1.11 7.73 -10.51
C PRO A 458 0.20 6.65 -11.10
N ILE A 459 -0.74 6.13 -10.31
CA ILE A 459 -1.79 5.23 -10.81
C ILE A 459 -2.61 5.98 -11.87
N VAL A 460 -2.90 5.32 -12.99
CA VAL A 460 -3.70 5.90 -14.07
C VAL A 460 -5.04 6.43 -13.55
N CYS A 461 -5.37 7.66 -13.89
CA CYS A 461 -6.62 8.29 -13.48
C CYS A 461 -7.64 8.34 -14.61
N SER A 462 -7.21 8.69 -15.82
CA SER A 462 -8.04 8.84 -17.01
C SER A 462 -7.91 7.66 -18.00
N ILE A 463 -8.81 7.61 -18.97
CA ILE A 463 -8.74 6.64 -20.07
C ILE A 463 -7.48 6.87 -20.92
N ALA A 464 -7.08 8.14 -21.09
CA ALA A 464 -5.85 8.47 -21.81
C ALA A 464 -4.60 7.93 -21.11
N ASP A 465 -4.52 8.05 -19.77
CA ASP A 465 -3.43 7.48 -18.98
C ASP A 465 -3.41 5.95 -19.12
N ALA A 466 -4.57 5.31 -18.98
CA ALA A 466 -4.70 3.85 -19.11
C ALA A 466 -4.27 3.37 -20.50
N PHE A 467 -4.71 4.04 -21.56
CA PHE A 467 -4.33 3.70 -22.94
C PHE A 467 -2.83 3.96 -23.20
N LYS A 468 -2.29 5.07 -22.69
CA LYS A 468 -0.86 5.38 -22.77
C LYS A 468 0.00 4.31 -22.08
N CYS A 469 -0.36 3.92 -20.85
CA CYS A 469 0.32 2.85 -20.11
C CYS A 469 0.17 1.50 -20.82
N PHE A 470 -1.03 1.18 -21.35
CA PHE A 470 -1.28 -0.01 -22.15
C PHE A 470 -0.36 -0.04 -23.38
N MET A 471 -0.31 1.01 -24.18
CA MET A 471 0.49 1.06 -25.41
C MET A 471 2.00 1.06 -25.12
N GLY A 472 2.43 1.62 -23.99
CA GLY A 472 3.84 1.72 -23.61
C GLY A 472 4.44 0.51 -22.88
N THR A 473 3.64 -0.53 -22.60
CA THR A 473 4.06 -1.74 -21.86
C THR A 473 3.71 -3.02 -22.63
N GLU A 474 4.10 -4.19 -22.13
CA GLU A 474 3.71 -5.48 -22.69
C GLU A 474 2.39 -6.04 -22.09
N LEU A 475 1.45 -5.17 -21.69
CA LEU A 475 0.08 -5.60 -21.36
C LEU A 475 -0.58 -6.23 -22.60
N ASP A 476 -1.23 -7.38 -22.41
CA ASP A 476 -1.90 -8.08 -23.54
C ASP A 476 -3.25 -7.43 -23.86
N ILE A 477 -3.99 -7.03 -22.82
CA ILE A 477 -5.37 -6.56 -22.88
C ILE A 477 -5.55 -5.34 -22.00
N LEU A 478 -6.35 -4.38 -22.48
CA LEU A 478 -6.90 -3.29 -21.66
C LEU A 478 -8.42 -3.44 -21.63
N VAL A 479 -9.00 -3.40 -20.45
CA VAL A 479 -10.45 -3.40 -20.23
C VAL A 479 -10.85 -2.09 -19.58
N CYS A 480 -11.64 -1.29 -20.29
CA CYS A 480 -12.20 -0.03 -19.80
C CYS A 480 -13.72 -0.16 -19.73
N GLU A 481 -14.28 -0.34 -18.53
CA GLU A 481 -15.69 -0.68 -18.36
C GLU A 481 -16.09 -1.84 -19.28
N ASN A 482 -16.95 -1.60 -20.24
CA ASN A 482 -17.48 -2.60 -21.18
C ASN A 482 -16.68 -2.74 -22.47
N PHE A 483 -15.53 -2.08 -22.57
CA PHE A 483 -14.67 -2.08 -23.75
C PHE A 483 -13.42 -2.94 -23.53
N ILE A 484 -13.16 -3.88 -24.43
CA ILE A 484 -11.94 -4.70 -24.48
C ILE A 484 -11.07 -4.25 -25.64
N LEU A 485 -9.81 -3.94 -25.36
CA LEU A 485 -8.77 -3.61 -26.32
C LEU A 485 -7.70 -4.71 -26.28
N GLN A 486 -7.42 -5.33 -27.42
CA GLN A 486 -6.32 -6.29 -27.55
C GLN A 486 -5.07 -5.59 -28.09
N LYS A 487 -3.90 -5.81 -27.47
CA LYS A 487 -2.65 -5.20 -27.91
C LYS A 487 -2.33 -5.50 -29.36
N LYS A 488 -2.51 -6.74 -29.78
CA LYS A 488 -2.22 -7.21 -31.15
C LYS A 488 -3.04 -6.54 -32.24
N GLU A 489 -4.19 -5.93 -31.90
CA GLU A 489 -5.09 -5.26 -32.82
C GLU A 489 -4.78 -3.76 -32.96
N GLN A 490 -4.00 -3.19 -32.03
CA GLN A 490 -3.69 -1.78 -32.05
C GLN A 490 -2.70 -1.41 -33.15
N ASP A 491 -2.79 -0.15 -33.63
CA ASP A 491 -1.82 0.39 -34.59
C ASP A 491 -0.43 0.47 -33.93
N LYS A 492 0.56 -0.13 -34.55
CA LYS A 492 1.95 -0.14 -34.10
C LYS A 492 2.57 1.26 -34.00
N ASN A 493 2.07 2.22 -34.77
CA ASN A 493 2.52 3.62 -34.74
C ASN A 493 2.14 4.33 -33.42
N LEU A 494 1.15 3.78 -32.68
CA LEU A 494 0.77 4.26 -31.36
C LEU A 494 1.65 3.69 -30.24
N LEU A 495 2.58 2.75 -30.54
CA LEU A 495 3.54 2.24 -29.59
C LEU A 495 4.54 3.35 -29.23
N ASN A 496 4.58 3.73 -27.99
CA ASN A 496 5.49 4.74 -27.46
C ASN A 496 6.63 4.11 -26.67
N ASN A 497 7.83 4.69 -26.76
CA ASN A 497 8.90 4.37 -25.83
C ASN A 497 8.62 5.06 -24.48
N TYR A 498 7.65 4.52 -23.77
CA TYR A 498 7.10 5.06 -22.54
C TYR A 498 8.13 5.15 -21.41
N LYS A 499 9.02 4.17 -21.38
CA LYS A 499 10.08 4.05 -20.38
C LYS A 499 11.04 5.25 -20.36
N SER A 500 11.31 5.87 -21.50
CA SER A 500 12.22 7.01 -21.61
C SER A 500 11.59 8.34 -21.19
N GLN A 501 10.27 8.38 -20.94
CA GLN A 501 9.54 9.60 -20.59
C GLN A 501 9.35 9.80 -19.10
N ILE A 502 9.72 8.82 -18.27
CA ILE A 502 9.49 8.84 -16.83
C ILE A 502 10.80 8.59 -16.11
N GLU A 503 11.12 9.48 -15.16
CA GLU A 503 12.24 9.29 -14.25
C GLU A 503 11.94 8.10 -13.34
N LEU A 504 12.76 7.06 -13.42
CA LEU A 504 12.62 5.86 -12.58
C LEU A 504 13.16 6.16 -11.19
N ASP A 505 12.32 6.01 -10.17
CA ASP A 505 12.65 6.21 -8.74
C ASP A 505 13.47 5.03 -8.12
#